data_e2e74fa54451f7519097a5712b7fd8aa
#
_entry.id   e2e74fa54451f7519097a5712b7fd8aa
#
_cell.length_a   1.000
_cell.length_b   1.000
_cell.length_c   1.000
_cell.angle_alpha   90.00
_cell.angle_beta   90.00
_cell.angle_gamma   90.00
#
_symmetry.space_group_name_H-M   'P 1'
#
loop_
_entity.id
_entity.type
_entity.pdbx_description
1 polymer ?
#
loop_
_entity_poly.entity_id
_entity_poly.type
_entity_poly.pdbx_seq_one_letter_code
_entity_poly.pdbx_strand_id
1 'polypeptide(L)'
;KNLLNDTPKGLKIDRYARRVYPHSNIVGQIVGFSDKDDIGFTGIEKKFNKELTGLPGWEVKKVDRKGRSHYNNNLPKKPAINGSNIKLSIDIEYQSILIEELNRRKSEMNAKGAIGILANPQNGKILAMASLPDFDPNYQDKFPIENQKNKAIVDLFEPGSIYKIVT
;
A
#
# COMPACT_ATOMS: atom_id res chain seq x y z
N LYS A 1 -23.56 -1.69 18.09
CA LYS A 1 -24.49 -0.59 18.43
C LYS A 1 -24.25 0.53 17.44
N ASN A 2 -25.28 0.87 16.63
CA ASN A 2 -25.20 1.93 15.64
C ASN A 2 -25.10 3.29 16.34
N LEU A 3 -23.91 3.86 16.40
CA LEU A 3 -23.64 5.24 16.87
C LEU A 3 -24.28 6.33 15.98
N LEU A 4 -25.03 5.94 14.94
CA LEU A 4 -25.52 6.83 13.91
C LEU A 4 -26.87 7.49 14.21
N ASN A 5 -27.58 7.02 15.23
CA ASN A 5 -28.93 7.53 15.53
C ASN A 5 -29.00 8.68 16.54
N ASP A 6 -27.86 9.01 17.20
CA ASP A 6 -27.79 10.07 18.23
C ASP A 6 -26.70 11.11 17.91
N THR A 7 -26.63 11.59 16.66
CA THR A 7 -25.74 12.72 16.37
C THR A 7 -26.29 14.02 16.95
N PRO A 8 -25.55 14.73 17.80
CA PRO A 8 -25.97 16.04 18.31
C PRO A 8 -26.29 17.00 17.19
N LYS A 9 -27.28 17.86 17.38
CA LYS A 9 -27.62 18.90 16.40
C LYS A 9 -26.39 19.74 16.09
N GLY A 10 -26.05 19.83 14.78
CA GLY A 10 -24.88 20.59 14.31
C GLY A 10 -23.64 19.75 14.04
N LEU A 11 -23.63 18.44 14.32
CA LEU A 11 -22.57 17.53 13.94
C LEU A 11 -22.82 16.96 12.54
N LYS A 12 -21.87 17.14 11.63
CA LYS A 12 -21.83 16.48 10.32
C LYS A 12 -20.81 15.35 10.36
N ILE A 13 -21.22 14.14 10.04
CA ILE A 13 -20.35 12.96 9.97
C ILE A 13 -20.09 12.68 8.49
N ASP A 14 -18.85 12.88 8.05
CA ASP A 14 -18.39 12.48 6.74
C ASP A 14 -17.60 11.16 6.88
N ARG A 15 -17.87 10.19 6.01
CA ARG A 15 -17.20 8.89 5.99
C ARG A 15 -16.15 8.90 4.90
N TYR A 16 -14.95 8.53 5.26
CA TYR A 16 -13.83 8.35 4.32
C TYR A 16 -13.41 6.88 4.32
N ALA A 17 -13.20 6.33 3.13
CA ALA A 17 -12.44 5.11 2.98
C ALA A 17 -10.95 5.44 3.21
N ARG A 18 -10.22 4.57 3.87
CA ARG A 18 -8.77 4.68 4.06
C ARG A 18 -8.13 3.33 3.77
N ARG A 19 -7.05 3.35 3.01
CA ARG A 19 -6.17 2.20 2.87
C ARG A 19 -5.55 1.85 4.22
N VAL A 20 -5.54 0.56 4.54
CA VAL A 20 -4.87 0.01 5.73
C VAL A 20 -3.91 -1.06 5.26
N TYR A 21 -2.68 -1.01 5.75
CA TYR A 21 -1.61 -1.94 5.41
C TYR A 21 -1.30 -2.82 6.63
N PRO A 22 -1.97 -4.00 6.76
CA PRO A 22 -1.90 -4.83 7.98
C PRO A 22 -0.49 -5.33 8.31
N HIS A 23 0.36 -5.50 7.30
CA HIS A 23 1.73 -5.98 7.46
C HIS A 23 2.76 -4.84 7.60
N SER A 24 2.28 -3.59 7.73
CA SER A 24 3.10 -2.41 8.04
C SER A 24 4.39 -2.34 7.21
N ASN A 25 5.54 -2.20 7.87
CA ASN A 25 6.86 -2.07 7.23
C ASN A 25 7.32 -3.34 6.51
N ILE A 26 6.80 -4.53 6.87
CA ILE A 26 7.22 -5.81 6.27
C ILE A 26 7.07 -5.79 4.75
N VAL A 27 6.00 -5.20 4.24
CA VAL A 27 5.72 -5.13 2.78
C VAL A 27 5.67 -3.69 2.26
N GLY A 28 5.97 -2.71 3.09
CA GLY A 28 5.78 -1.29 2.78
C GLY A 28 6.39 -0.85 1.45
N GLN A 29 7.65 -1.20 1.19
CA GLN A 29 8.34 -0.82 -0.05
C GLN A 29 7.85 -1.58 -1.29
N ILE A 30 7.24 -2.76 -1.12
CA ILE A 30 6.66 -3.54 -2.22
C ILE A 30 5.27 -3.01 -2.55
N VAL A 31 4.40 -2.96 -1.56
CA VAL A 31 3.00 -2.53 -1.74
C VAL A 31 2.94 -1.03 -2.02
N GLY A 32 3.76 -0.25 -1.35
CA GLY A 32 3.71 1.21 -1.41
C GLY A 32 2.54 1.75 -0.60
N PHE A 33 2.08 2.94 -0.95
CA PHE A 33 0.95 3.59 -0.30
C PHE A 33 0.15 4.43 -1.29
N SER A 34 -1.10 4.73 -0.92
CA SER A 34 -1.96 5.69 -1.59
C SER A 34 -2.09 6.98 -0.77
N ASP A 35 -2.44 8.07 -1.44
CA ASP A 35 -2.77 9.32 -0.81
C ASP A 35 -4.20 9.32 -0.21
N LYS A 36 -4.65 10.50 0.23
CA LYS A 36 -6.00 10.70 0.81
C LYS A 36 -7.12 10.55 -0.21
N ASP A 37 -6.80 10.66 -1.48
CA ASP A 37 -7.73 10.56 -2.61
C ASP A 37 -7.71 9.17 -3.25
N ASP A 38 -7.12 8.17 -2.54
CA ASP A 38 -6.94 6.78 -2.98
C ASP A 38 -6.10 6.64 -4.27
N ILE A 39 -5.23 7.61 -4.57
CA ILE A 39 -4.30 7.56 -5.69
C ILE A 39 -2.99 6.90 -5.22
N GLY A 40 -2.60 5.81 -5.86
CA GLY A 40 -1.37 5.09 -5.55
C GLY A 40 -0.11 5.92 -5.85
N PHE A 41 0.75 6.10 -4.83
CA PHE A 41 1.91 6.98 -4.91
C PHE A 41 3.21 6.23 -5.20
N THR A 42 3.38 5.04 -4.63
CA THR A 42 4.56 4.18 -4.79
C THR A 42 4.16 2.71 -4.93
N GLY A 43 5.12 1.85 -5.26
CA GLY A 43 4.98 0.41 -5.25
C GLY A 43 3.85 -0.14 -6.14
N ILE A 44 3.24 -1.21 -5.67
CA ILE A 44 2.10 -1.88 -6.32
C ILE A 44 0.88 -0.96 -6.40
N GLU A 45 0.62 -0.16 -5.37
CA GLU A 45 -0.48 0.82 -5.37
C GLU A 45 -0.37 1.78 -6.57
N LYS A 46 0.82 2.28 -6.87
CA LYS A 46 1.06 3.12 -8.05
C LYS A 46 0.95 2.35 -9.36
N LYS A 47 1.60 1.20 -9.43
CA LYS A 47 1.69 0.39 -10.65
C LYS A 47 0.33 -0.07 -11.15
N PHE A 48 -0.54 -0.45 -10.22
CA PHE A 48 -1.86 -1.00 -10.50
C PHE A 48 -3.00 -0.08 -10.01
N ASN A 49 -2.74 1.21 -9.97
CA ASN A 49 -3.71 2.18 -9.46
C ASN A 49 -5.06 2.11 -10.20
N LYS A 50 -5.04 1.91 -11.52
CA LYS A 50 -6.27 1.82 -12.34
C LYS A 50 -7.13 0.62 -11.97
N GLU A 51 -6.49 -0.52 -11.73
CA GLU A 51 -7.14 -1.77 -11.37
C GLU A 51 -7.68 -1.75 -9.94
N LEU A 52 -6.96 -1.07 -9.04
CA LEU A 52 -7.28 -1.01 -7.62
C LEU A 52 -8.37 0.02 -7.28
N THR A 53 -8.42 1.14 -8.01
CA THR A 53 -9.31 2.26 -7.67
C THR A 53 -10.79 1.97 -7.90
N GLY A 54 -11.15 1.13 -8.89
CA GLY A 54 -12.54 0.89 -9.26
C GLY A 54 -13.21 2.10 -9.92
N LEU A 55 -14.53 2.14 -9.91
CA LEU A 55 -15.32 3.22 -10.50
C LEU A 55 -16.26 3.81 -9.45
N PRO A 56 -16.24 5.13 -9.23
CA PRO A 56 -17.14 5.77 -8.28
C PRO A 56 -18.59 5.68 -8.75
N GLY A 57 -19.50 5.44 -7.80
CA GLY A 57 -20.92 5.54 -8.02
C GLY A 57 -21.43 6.95 -7.77
N TRP A 58 -22.67 7.20 -8.19
CA TRP A 58 -23.36 8.45 -7.88
C TRP A 58 -24.86 8.18 -7.67
N GLU A 59 -25.51 9.03 -6.90
CA GLU A 59 -26.97 9.03 -6.73
C GLU A 59 -27.51 10.46 -6.67
N VAL A 60 -28.70 10.65 -7.24
CA VAL A 60 -29.41 11.93 -7.14
C VAL A 60 -30.26 11.90 -5.87
N LYS A 61 -30.15 12.94 -5.04
CA LYS A 61 -30.94 13.12 -3.82
C LYS A 61 -31.83 14.35 -3.92
N LYS A 62 -33.07 14.26 -3.45
CA LYS A 62 -33.89 15.46 -3.21
C LYS A 62 -33.50 16.06 -1.86
N VAL A 63 -33.25 17.36 -1.86
CA VAL A 63 -32.93 18.12 -0.65
C VAL A 63 -34.05 19.12 -0.41
N ASP A 64 -34.62 19.17 0.79
CA ASP A 64 -35.63 20.14 1.17
C ASP A 64 -35.02 21.54 1.42
N ARG A 65 -35.89 22.55 1.61
CA ARG A 65 -35.44 23.93 1.89
C ARG A 65 -34.62 24.07 3.19
N LYS A 66 -34.64 23.05 4.07
CA LYS A 66 -33.89 22.98 5.32
C LYS A 66 -32.60 22.17 5.19
N GLY A 67 -32.20 21.76 3.96
CA GLY A 67 -30.98 21.00 3.70
C GLY A 67 -31.08 19.51 4.03
N ARG A 68 -32.29 18.97 4.32
CA ARG A 68 -32.46 17.55 4.63
C ARG A 68 -32.61 16.74 3.36
N SER A 69 -31.81 15.69 3.23
CA SER A 69 -31.88 14.76 2.11
C SER A 69 -33.02 13.76 2.31
N HIS A 70 -33.87 13.63 1.31
CA HIS A 70 -34.91 12.62 1.29
C HIS A 70 -34.53 11.50 0.35
N TYR A 71 -34.61 10.28 0.85
CA TYR A 71 -34.38 9.06 0.05
C TYR A 71 -35.57 8.88 -0.90
N ASN A 72 -35.31 8.80 -2.19
CA ASN A 72 -36.33 8.45 -3.20
C ASN A 72 -35.71 7.43 -4.16
N ASN A 73 -36.21 6.19 -4.08
CA ASN A 73 -35.70 5.07 -4.89
C ASN A 73 -35.95 5.25 -6.42
N ASN A 74 -36.81 6.19 -6.82
CA ASN A 74 -37.14 6.45 -8.23
C ASN A 74 -36.15 7.45 -8.88
N LEU A 75 -35.18 7.98 -8.13
CA LEU A 75 -34.17 8.88 -8.71
C LEU A 75 -33.01 8.09 -9.32
N PRO A 76 -32.40 8.63 -10.39
CA PRO A 76 -31.29 7.98 -11.04
C PRO A 76 -30.13 7.76 -10.07
N LYS A 77 -29.56 6.56 -10.12
CA LYS A 77 -28.34 6.18 -9.36
C LYS A 77 -27.49 5.24 -10.18
N LYS A 78 -26.18 5.32 -9.99
CA LYS A 78 -25.19 4.38 -10.51
C LYS A 78 -24.42 3.80 -9.33
N PRO A 79 -24.43 2.48 -9.11
CA PRO A 79 -23.65 1.88 -8.03
C PRO A 79 -22.16 2.04 -8.29
N ALA A 80 -21.37 2.16 -7.23
CA ALA A 80 -19.93 2.07 -7.31
C ALA A 80 -19.51 0.64 -7.71
N ILE A 81 -18.42 0.54 -8.46
CA ILE A 81 -17.80 -0.73 -8.83
C ILE A 81 -16.46 -0.79 -8.10
N ASN A 82 -16.28 -1.79 -7.25
CA ASN A 82 -15.03 -1.98 -6.52
C ASN A 82 -13.88 -2.27 -7.48
N GLY A 83 -12.69 -1.86 -7.09
CA GLY A 83 -11.45 -2.22 -7.78
C GLY A 83 -11.16 -3.72 -7.70
N SER A 84 -10.23 -4.16 -8.53
CA SER A 84 -9.80 -5.55 -8.59
C SER A 84 -8.84 -5.90 -7.45
N ASN A 85 -8.80 -7.17 -7.06
CA ASN A 85 -7.79 -7.68 -6.15
C ASN A 85 -6.52 -8.04 -6.90
N ILE A 86 -5.36 -7.76 -6.31
CA ILE A 86 -4.05 -8.14 -6.85
C ILE A 86 -3.41 -9.16 -5.92
N LYS A 87 -3.02 -10.32 -6.47
CA LYS A 87 -2.29 -11.36 -5.76
C LYS A 87 -0.82 -11.29 -6.15
N LEU A 88 0.03 -11.10 -5.17
CA LEU A 88 1.49 -11.10 -5.33
C LEU A 88 2.06 -12.51 -5.11
N SER A 89 3.28 -12.74 -5.58
CA SER A 89 4.05 -13.96 -5.30
C SER A 89 4.81 -13.87 -3.96
N ILE A 90 4.76 -12.72 -3.30
CA ILE A 90 5.42 -12.51 -2.01
C ILE A 90 4.78 -13.41 -0.96
N ASP A 91 5.61 -14.12 -0.23
CA ASP A 91 5.26 -14.90 0.94
C ASP A 91 5.62 -14.12 2.20
N ILE A 92 4.64 -13.92 3.07
CA ILE A 92 4.81 -13.02 4.23
C ILE A 92 5.78 -13.61 5.27
N GLU A 93 5.87 -14.94 5.38
CA GLU A 93 6.77 -15.60 6.31
C GLU A 93 8.21 -15.42 5.84
N TYR A 94 8.52 -15.73 4.58
CA TYR A 94 9.83 -15.49 3.99
C TYR A 94 10.21 -14.00 4.00
N GLN A 95 9.25 -13.12 3.76
CA GLN A 95 9.47 -11.68 3.80
C GLN A 95 9.88 -11.23 5.21
N SER A 96 9.20 -11.73 6.25
CA SER A 96 9.50 -11.40 7.64
C SER A 96 10.88 -11.88 8.05
N ILE A 97 11.22 -13.14 7.72
CA ILE A 97 12.52 -13.74 7.99
C ILE A 97 13.64 -12.95 7.28
N LEU A 98 13.42 -12.58 6.01
CA LEU A 98 14.40 -11.81 5.25
C LEU A 98 14.68 -10.46 5.90
N ILE A 99 13.65 -9.73 6.34
CA ILE A 99 13.81 -8.42 6.99
C ILE A 99 14.54 -8.57 8.33
N GLU A 100 14.19 -9.57 9.12
CA GLU A 100 14.84 -9.83 10.41
C GLU A 100 16.35 -10.10 10.23
N GLU A 101 16.71 -10.99 9.30
CA GLU A 101 18.10 -11.33 9.01
C GLU A 101 18.88 -10.13 8.44
N LEU A 102 18.26 -9.34 7.55
CA LEU A 102 18.89 -8.13 7.03
C LEU A 102 19.13 -7.09 8.14
N ASN A 103 18.18 -6.90 9.05
CA ASN A 103 18.34 -5.98 10.19
C ASN A 103 19.48 -6.45 11.12
N ARG A 104 19.53 -7.74 11.42
CA ARG A 104 20.58 -8.34 12.23
C ARG A 104 21.97 -8.10 11.60
N ARG A 105 22.13 -8.46 10.33
CA ARG A 105 23.39 -8.29 9.61
C ARG A 105 23.79 -6.83 9.42
N LYS A 106 22.81 -5.96 9.10
CA LYS A 106 23.05 -4.51 9.00
C LYS A 106 23.65 -3.97 10.31
N SER A 107 23.12 -4.41 11.46
CA SER A 107 23.60 -3.98 12.78
C SER A 107 24.98 -4.54 13.11
N GLU A 108 25.22 -5.85 12.88
CA GLU A 108 26.51 -6.50 13.10
C GLU A 108 27.65 -5.85 12.29
N MET A 109 27.34 -5.46 11.03
CA MET A 109 28.32 -4.87 10.11
C MET A 109 28.39 -3.34 10.18
N ASN A 110 27.57 -2.72 11.03
CA ASN A 110 27.39 -1.26 11.08
C ASN A 110 27.15 -0.65 9.68
N ALA A 111 26.35 -1.37 8.85
CA ALA A 111 26.10 -0.97 7.48
C ALA A 111 25.03 0.14 7.40
N LYS A 112 25.15 1.05 6.43
CA LYS A 112 24.17 2.11 6.19
C LYS A 112 22.83 1.58 5.66
N GLY A 113 22.87 0.49 4.91
CA GLY A 113 21.70 -0.16 4.33
C GLY A 113 21.96 -1.63 4.04
N ALA A 114 20.90 -2.37 3.73
CA ALA A 114 20.98 -3.75 3.31
C ALA A 114 19.85 -4.04 2.31
N ILE A 115 20.11 -4.91 1.35
CA ILE A 115 19.15 -5.32 0.33
C ILE A 115 19.14 -6.84 0.26
N GLY A 116 17.98 -7.46 0.15
CA GLY A 116 17.83 -8.88 -0.06
C GLY A 116 16.67 -9.22 -0.98
N ILE A 117 16.86 -10.24 -1.80
CA ILE A 117 15.84 -10.80 -2.69
C ILE A 117 15.89 -12.31 -2.56
N LEU A 118 14.73 -12.93 -2.31
CA LEU A 118 14.54 -14.37 -2.34
C LEU A 118 13.67 -14.74 -3.54
N ALA A 119 14.20 -15.53 -4.45
CA ALA A 119 13.49 -15.97 -5.65
C ALA A 119 13.47 -17.49 -5.76
N ASN A 120 12.40 -18.03 -6.33
CA ASN A 120 12.30 -19.44 -6.69
C ASN A 120 12.97 -19.64 -8.07
N PRO A 121 14.07 -20.42 -8.16
CA PRO A 121 14.83 -20.54 -9.41
C PRO A 121 14.09 -21.34 -10.49
N GLN A 122 13.11 -22.20 -10.13
CA GLN A 122 12.38 -23.01 -11.10
C GLN A 122 11.34 -22.22 -11.89
N ASN A 123 10.79 -21.14 -11.33
CA ASN A 123 9.70 -20.38 -11.98
C ASN A 123 9.91 -18.87 -11.96
N GLY A 124 11.04 -18.38 -11.43
CA GLY A 124 11.39 -16.96 -11.37
C GLY A 124 10.53 -16.10 -10.42
N LYS A 125 9.65 -16.70 -9.63
CA LYS A 125 8.81 -15.94 -8.70
C LYS A 125 9.65 -15.36 -7.57
N ILE A 126 9.46 -14.06 -7.29
CA ILE A 126 10.04 -13.41 -6.13
C ILE A 126 9.15 -13.72 -4.93
N LEU A 127 9.73 -14.38 -3.93
CA LEU A 127 9.06 -14.79 -2.70
C LEU A 127 9.24 -13.75 -1.59
N ALA A 128 10.38 -13.07 -1.55
CA ALA A 128 10.64 -11.97 -0.64
C ALA A 128 11.57 -10.95 -1.29
N MET A 129 11.40 -9.67 -0.94
CA MET A 129 12.24 -8.56 -1.39
C MET A 129 12.21 -7.46 -0.34
N ALA A 130 13.36 -7.05 0.16
CA ALA A 130 13.47 -6.02 1.16
C ALA A 130 14.68 -5.13 0.94
N SER A 131 14.58 -3.87 1.30
CA SER A 131 15.72 -2.96 1.44
C SER A 131 15.60 -2.17 2.73
N LEU A 132 16.72 -1.97 3.41
CA LEU A 132 16.80 -1.26 4.67
C LEU A 132 17.58 0.07 4.50
N PRO A 133 17.19 1.12 5.22
CA PRO A 133 16.06 1.22 6.14
C PRO A 133 14.72 1.17 5.39
N ASP A 134 13.70 0.61 6.06
CA ASP A 134 12.33 0.48 5.57
C ASP A 134 11.41 1.59 6.08
N PHE A 135 10.09 1.51 5.78
CA PHE A 135 9.08 2.44 6.28
C PHE A 135 7.73 1.74 6.47
N ASP A 136 6.89 2.30 7.35
CA ASP A 136 5.49 1.87 7.49
C ASP A 136 4.58 2.72 6.61
N PRO A 137 3.89 2.13 5.61
CA PRO A 137 3.00 2.84 4.70
C PRO A 137 1.76 3.44 5.40
N ASN A 138 1.40 2.97 6.60
CA ASN A 138 0.33 3.58 7.39
C ASN A 138 0.74 4.95 7.98
N TYR A 139 2.04 5.24 8.05
CA TYR A 139 2.63 6.45 8.64
C TYR A 139 3.73 7.05 7.77
N GLN A 140 3.54 7.03 6.43
CA GLN A 140 4.55 7.45 5.46
C GLN A 140 5.16 8.83 5.75
N ASP A 141 4.38 9.76 6.30
CA ASP A 141 4.84 11.13 6.63
C ASP A 141 5.91 11.17 7.74
N LYS A 142 6.06 10.09 8.51
CA LYS A 142 7.06 9.99 9.58
C LYS A 142 8.42 9.51 9.11
N PHE A 143 8.52 9.07 7.85
CA PHE A 143 9.73 8.46 7.30
C PHE A 143 10.32 9.32 6.18
N PRO A 144 11.67 9.38 6.07
CA PRO A 144 12.33 10.01 4.93
C PRO A 144 11.90 9.38 3.60
N ILE A 145 11.82 10.17 2.55
CA ILE A 145 11.48 9.70 1.19
C ILE A 145 12.43 8.59 0.72
N GLU A 146 13.70 8.66 1.11
CA GLU A 146 14.70 7.64 0.78
C GLU A 146 14.36 6.24 1.32
N ASN A 147 13.68 6.15 2.46
CA ASN A 147 13.24 4.88 3.03
C ASN A 147 12.05 4.29 2.28
N GLN A 148 11.27 5.15 1.58
CA GLN A 148 10.09 4.73 0.82
C GLN A 148 10.45 4.11 -0.53
N LYS A 149 11.70 4.28 -0.98
CA LYS A 149 12.20 3.69 -2.23
C LYS A 149 12.59 2.24 -2.01
N ASN A 150 12.17 1.38 -2.92
CA ASN A 150 12.68 0.02 -2.96
C ASN A 150 14.03 0.01 -3.68
N LYS A 151 15.11 0.08 -2.91
CA LYS A 151 16.49 0.16 -3.42
C LYS A 151 16.90 -1.08 -4.23
N ALA A 152 16.26 -2.22 -3.99
CA ALA A 152 16.48 -3.42 -4.79
C ALA A 152 16.10 -3.26 -6.27
N ILE A 153 15.25 -2.25 -6.58
CA ILE A 153 14.74 -1.99 -7.93
C ILE A 153 15.34 -0.71 -8.52
N VAL A 154 15.56 0.32 -7.71
CA VAL A 154 15.90 1.66 -8.22
C VAL A 154 17.39 2.01 -8.10
N ASP A 155 18.12 1.38 -7.19
CA ASP A 155 19.54 1.68 -6.99
C ASP A 155 20.39 0.89 -7.98
N LEU A 156 21.40 1.56 -8.52
CA LEU A 156 22.46 0.95 -9.34
C LEU A 156 23.66 0.63 -8.45
N PHE A 157 24.26 -0.54 -8.66
CA PHE A 157 25.50 -0.92 -7.98
C PHE A 157 26.42 -1.68 -8.95
N GLU A 158 27.71 -1.60 -8.69
CA GLU A 158 28.71 -2.38 -9.44
C GLU A 158 28.78 -3.79 -8.82
N PRO A 159 28.37 -4.85 -9.56
CA PRO A 159 28.29 -6.20 -9.02
C PRO A 159 29.63 -6.84 -8.67
N GLY A 160 30.71 -6.36 -9.28
CA GLY A 160 32.04 -6.90 -9.04
C GLY A 160 32.11 -8.42 -9.28
N SER A 161 32.78 -9.17 -8.33
CA SER A 161 32.93 -10.64 -8.44
C SER A 161 31.62 -11.42 -8.43
N ILE A 162 30.50 -10.81 -8.04
CA ILE A 162 29.18 -11.47 -8.08
C ILE A 162 28.75 -11.76 -9.52
N TYR A 163 29.21 -10.96 -10.46
CA TYR A 163 28.90 -11.12 -11.89
C TYR A 163 29.48 -12.41 -12.49
N LYS A 164 30.45 -13.05 -11.83
CA LYS A 164 31.04 -14.33 -12.29
C LYS A 164 30.05 -15.49 -12.37
N ILE A 165 28.87 -15.36 -11.75
CA ILE A 165 27.81 -16.36 -11.87
C ILE A 165 27.22 -16.41 -13.30
N VAL A 166 27.38 -15.32 -14.07
CA VAL A 166 26.82 -15.17 -15.42
C VAL A 166 27.85 -15.51 -16.52
N THR A 167 29.10 -15.61 -16.18
CA THR A 167 30.22 -15.97 -17.07
C THR A 167 30.72 -17.37 -16.81
#